data_153992bb401df9786f51bf8739ca148b
#
_entry.id   153992bb401df9786f51bf8739ca148b
#
_cell.length_a   1.000
_cell.length_b   1.000
_cell.length_c   1.000
_cell.angle_alpha   90.00
_cell.angle_beta   90.00
_cell.angle_gamma   90.00
#
_symmetry.space_group_name_H-M   'P 1'
#
loop_
_entity.id
_entity.type
_entity.pdbx_description
1 polymer ?
#
loop_
_entity_poly.entity_id
_entity_poly.type
_entity_poly.pdbx_seq_one_letter_code
_entity_poly.pdbx_strand_id
1 'polypeptide(L)'
;VRTLAVLAFVFAARAAEEPPAAQPVPFSHKTHADVGIKCLDCHAIRKPGFAAGLPKDETCMGCHATIKTGSPAVQKLAAHAKAKKPLPWVRIYRIPDYVWFSHEAHHKDAGIGCEACHGPVAERDVLTKEKPTSMKACMDCHAARKAPNDCNFCHETR
;
A
#
# COMPACT_ATOMS: atom_id res chain seq x y z
N VAL A 1 4.11 56.59 -24.72
CA VAL A 1 3.26 55.48 -24.29
C VAL A 1 4.17 54.44 -23.61
N ARG A 2 4.11 54.34 -22.28
CA ARG A 2 4.89 53.34 -21.50
C ARG A 2 4.01 52.12 -21.25
N THR A 3 4.36 50.98 -21.86
CA THR A 3 3.70 49.70 -21.65
C THR A 3 4.20 49.07 -20.37
N LEU A 4 3.38 48.98 -19.34
CA LEU A 4 3.67 48.20 -18.15
C LEU A 4 3.41 46.69 -18.45
N ALA A 5 4.47 45.92 -18.41
CA ALA A 5 4.33 44.44 -18.45
C ALA A 5 4.00 43.96 -17.05
N VAL A 6 2.80 43.41 -16.86
CA VAL A 6 2.39 42.72 -15.61
C VAL A 6 2.89 41.27 -15.67
N LEU A 7 3.93 40.98 -14.88
CA LEU A 7 4.35 39.59 -14.65
C LEU A 7 3.35 38.90 -13.69
N ALA A 8 2.53 38.00 -14.20
CA ALA A 8 1.71 37.13 -13.39
C ALA A 8 2.56 36.00 -12.81
N PHE A 9 2.83 36.04 -11.52
CA PHE A 9 3.41 34.90 -10.79
C PHE A 9 2.33 33.84 -10.58
N VAL A 10 2.43 32.73 -11.31
CA VAL A 10 1.61 31.54 -11.07
C VAL A 10 2.22 30.76 -9.87
N PHE A 11 1.62 30.92 -8.70
CA PHE A 11 1.91 30.07 -7.56
C PHE A 11 1.31 28.68 -7.83
N ALA A 12 2.12 27.72 -8.23
CA ALA A 12 1.73 26.33 -8.22
C ALA A 12 1.64 25.86 -6.76
N ALA A 13 0.42 25.75 -6.24
CA ALA A 13 0.17 25.15 -4.94
C ALA A 13 0.58 23.65 -5.02
N ARG A 14 1.75 23.30 -4.48
CA ARG A 14 2.08 21.90 -4.21
C ARG A 14 1.12 21.41 -3.14
N ALA A 15 0.31 20.41 -3.47
CA ALA A 15 -0.44 19.67 -2.45
C ALA A 15 0.56 19.20 -1.40
N ALA A 16 0.34 19.55 -0.14
CA ALA A 16 1.17 19.09 0.96
C ALA A 16 1.10 17.56 1.01
N GLU A 17 2.22 16.89 0.84
CA GLU A 17 2.31 15.44 1.03
C GLU A 17 2.00 15.13 2.49
N GLU A 18 1.03 14.26 2.74
CA GLU A 18 0.72 13.81 4.09
C GLU A 18 1.96 13.10 4.68
N PRO A 19 2.31 13.39 5.96
CA PRO A 19 3.43 12.73 6.58
C PRO A 19 3.21 11.22 6.66
N PRO A 20 4.28 10.41 6.58
CA PRO A 20 4.17 8.96 6.69
C PRO A 20 3.46 8.56 7.98
N ALA A 21 2.56 7.60 7.92
CA ALA A 21 1.89 7.08 9.10
C ALA A 21 2.92 6.44 10.06
N ALA A 22 2.85 6.81 11.33
CA ALA A 22 3.71 6.23 12.36
C ALA A 22 3.42 4.73 12.52
N GLN A 23 4.38 3.89 12.14
CA GLN A 23 4.29 2.44 12.26
C GLN A 23 4.77 1.95 13.63
N PRO A 24 4.28 0.82 14.15
CA PRO A 24 4.66 0.29 15.45
C PRO A 24 6.17 -0.04 15.56
N VAL A 25 6.78 -0.42 14.46
CA VAL A 25 8.23 -0.60 14.29
C VAL A 25 8.64 -0.07 12.91
N PRO A 26 9.87 0.44 12.74
CA PRO A 26 10.37 0.78 11.41
C PRO A 26 10.48 -0.49 10.56
N PHE A 27 9.99 -0.42 9.32
CA PHE A 27 10.04 -1.52 8.37
C PHE A 27 10.38 -0.98 6.98
N SER A 28 11.39 -1.56 6.34
CA SER A 28 11.84 -1.21 5.00
C SER A 28 11.43 -2.29 4.01
N HIS A 29 10.54 -1.99 3.07
CA HIS A 29 10.23 -2.89 1.97
C HIS A 29 11.45 -3.07 1.06
N LYS A 30 12.20 -2.00 0.81
CA LYS A 30 13.43 -2.03 0.01
C LYS A 30 14.42 -3.07 0.54
N THR A 31 14.75 -3.02 1.83
CA THR A 31 15.70 -3.97 2.43
C THR A 31 15.26 -5.42 2.24
N HIS A 32 13.97 -5.72 2.34
CA HIS A 32 13.44 -7.08 2.19
C HIS A 32 13.39 -7.51 0.72
N ALA A 33 13.06 -6.59 -0.19
CA ALA A 33 13.08 -6.84 -1.63
C ALA A 33 14.51 -7.08 -2.14
N ASP A 34 15.49 -6.31 -1.65
CA ASP A 34 16.91 -6.45 -2.03
C ASP A 34 17.49 -7.84 -1.65
N VAL A 35 16.91 -8.52 -0.64
CA VAL A 35 17.28 -9.90 -0.29
C VAL A 35 16.40 -10.96 -0.97
N GLY A 36 15.56 -10.57 -1.93
CA GLY A 36 14.79 -11.46 -2.78
C GLY A 36 13.41 -11.86 -2.26
N ILE A 37 12.92 -11.27 -1.16
CA ILE A 37 11.55 -11.53 -0.64
C ILE A 37 10.54 -10.87 -1.58
N LYS A 38 9.54 -11.64 -1.99
CA LYS A 38 8.48 -11.19 -2.91
C LYS A 38 7.27 -10.68 -2.14
N CYS A 39 6.45 -9.84 -2.81
CA CYS A 39 5.24 -9.27 -2.21
C CYS A 39 4.32 -10.33 -1.57
N LEU A 40 4.09 -11.43 -2.26
CA LEU A 40 3.17 -12.48 -1.84
C LEU A 40 3.73 -13.38 -0.73
N ASP A 41 5.01 -13.33 -0.42
CA ASP A 41 5.60 -14.05 0.72
C ASP A 41 5.09 -13.46 2.04
N CYS A 42 4.73 -12.16 2.02
CA CYS A 42 4.20 -11.44 3.17
C CYS A 42 2.72 -11.07 3.02
N HIS A 43 2.25 -10.74 1.80
CA HIS A 43 0.91 -10.25 1.52
C HIS A 43 0.05 -11.31 0.80
N ALA A 44 -0.43 -12.32 1.54
CA ALA A 44 -1.23 -13.38 0.95
C ALA A 44 -2.62 -12.88 0.52
N ILE A 45 -2.96 -13.04 -0.77
CA ILE A 45 -4.31 -12.83 -1.29
C ILE A 45 -5.10 -14.13 -1.11
N ARG A 46 -5.99 -14.17 -0.11
CA ARG A 46 -6.86 -15.31 0.20
C ARG A 46 -8.26 -15.04 -0.34
N LYS A 47 -8.98 -16.08 -0.77
CA LYS A 47 -10.38 -15.93 -1.17
C LYS A 47 -11.21 -15.36 -0.02
N PRO A 48 -12.16 -14.45 -0.30
CA PRO A 48 -12.58 -13.90 -1.58
C PRO A 48 -11.73 -12.75 -2.15
N GLY A 49 -10.57 -12.44 -1.57
CA GLY A 49 -9.59 -11.55 -2.16
C GLY A 49 -9.78 -10.06 -1.89
N PHE A 50 -10.62 -9.67 -0.95
CA PHE A 50 -10.89 -8.25 -0.63
C PHE A 50 -9.64 -7.52 -0.10
N ALA A 51 -8.76 -8.22 0.56
CA ALA A 51 -7.51 -7.67 1.05
C ALA A 51 -6.34 -8.61 0.70
N ALA A 52 -5.21 -8.01 0.32
CA ALA A 52 -3.92 -8.66 0.46
C ALA A 52 -3.49 -8.47 1.91
N GLY A 53 -3.51 -9.51 2.71
CA GLY A 53 -3.34 -9.42 4.16
C GLY A 53 -2.03 -8.75 4.60
N LEU A 54 -1.93 -8.44 5.88
CA LEU A 54 -0.64 -8.15 6.53
C LEU A 54 -0.02 -9.47 7.00
N PRO A 55 1.33 -9.60 6.97
CA PRO A 55 1.99 -10.79 7.46
C PRO A 55 1.75 -10.97 8.95
N LYS A 56 1.67 -12.22 9.40
CA LYS A 56 1.68 -12.53 10.82
C LYS A 56 3.09 -12.32 11.39
N ASP A 57 3.18 -12.04 12.69
CA ASP A 57 4.48 -11.83 13.35
C ASP A 57 5.38 -13.08 13.24
N GLU A 58 4.80 -14.28 13.19
CA GLU A 58 5.53 -15.54 12.99
C GLU A 58 6.24 -15.60 11.64
N THR A 59 5.67 -14.98 10.59
CA THR A 59 6.32 -14.89 9.27
C THR A 59 7.64 -14.10 9.38
N CYS A 60 7.63 -13.01 10.11
CA CYS A 60 8.82 -12.20 10.37
C CYS A 60 9.84 -12.96 11.22
N MET A 61 9.36 -13.67 12.25
CA MET A 61 10.21 -14.44 13.18
C MET A 61 10.84 -15.65 12.52
N GLY A 62 10.37 -16.12 11.36
CA GLY A 62 11.02 -17.14 10.55
C GLY A 62 12.49 -16.82 10.24
N CYS A 63 12.82 -15.54 10.06
CA CYS A 63 14.18 -15.05 9.86
C CYS A 63 14.71 -14.30 11.09
N HIS A 64 13.88 -13.43 11.70
CA HIS A 64 14.33 -12.56 12.78
C HIS A 64 14.51 -13.27 14.14
N ALA A 65 14.23 -14.56 14.23
CA ALA A 65 14.66 -15.38 15.37
C ALA A 65 16.19 -15.46 15.48
N THR A 66 16.90 -15.30 14.36
CA THR A 66 18.38 -15.39 14.28
C THR A 66 19.03 -14.13 13.66
N ILE A 67 18.28 -13.36 12.87
CA ILE A 67 18.78 -12.19 12.14
C ILE A 67 18.37 -10.91 12.86
N LYS A 68 19.33 -9.99 13.09
CA LYS A 68 19.15 -8.67 13.74
C LYS A 68 18.48 -8.75 15.13
N THR A 69 18.72 -9.80 15.89
CA THR A 69 18.13 -10.05 17.22
C THR A 69 18.41 -8.93 18.24
N GLY A 70 19.53 -8.20 18.09
CA GLY A 70 19.89 -7.05 18.91
C GLY A 70 19.14 -5.75 18.56
N SER A 71 18.37 -5.71 17.46
CA SER A 71 17.62 -4.53 17.08
C SER A 71 16.41 -4.32 17.99
N PRO A 72 16.19 -3.09 18.54
CA PRO A 72 15.00 -2.80 19.34
C PRO A 72 13.69 -3.08 18.61
N ALA A 73 13.63 -2.84 17.29
CA ALA A 73 12.47 -3.14 16.46
C ALA A 73 12.18 -4.66 16.40
N VAL A 74 13.23 -5.48 16.22
CA VAL A 74 13.12 -6.94 16.21
C VAL A 74 12.76 -7.49 17.60
N GLN A 75 13.32 -6.91 18.66
CA GLN A 75 12.96 -7.30 20.03
C GLN A 75 11.48 -7.00 20.34
N LYS A 76 10.98 -5.84 19.88
CA LYS A 76 9.55 -5.51 20.00
C LYS A 76 8.68 -6.49 19.21
N LEU A 77 9.05 -6.82 17.98
CA LEU A 77 8.39 -7.84 17.16
C LEU A 77 8.36 -9.20 17.88
N ALA A 78 9.51 -9.66 18.41
CA ALA A 78 9.61 -10.92 19.13
C ALA A 78 8.71 -10.96 20.39
N ALA A 79 8.60 -9.83 21.10
CA ALA A 79 7.72 -9.71 22.25
C ALA A 79 6.24 -9.84 21.85
N HIS A 80 5.82 -9.22 20.74
CA HIS A 80 4.48 -9.35 20.18
C HIS A 80 4.18 -10.79 19.74
N ALA A 81 5.10 -11.42 19.01
CA ALA A 81 4.97 -12.81 18.57
C ALA A 81 4.84 -13.76 19.78
N LYS A 82 5.68 -13.61 20.81
CA LYS A 82 5.62 -14.41 22.06
C LYS A 82 4.30 -14.21 22.79
N ALA A 83 3.78 -13.00 22.83
CA ALA A 83 2.50 -12.68 23.48
C ALA A 83 1.29 -13.09 22.64
N LYS A 84 1.48 -13.57 21.40
CA LYS A 84 0.42 -13.85 20.42
C LYS A 84 -0.51 -12.64 20.18
N LYS A 85 0.04 -11.44 20.26
CA LYS A 85 -0.65 -10.18 20.01
C LYS A 85 -0.04 -9.55 18.75
N PRO A 86 -0.77 -9.52 17.61
CA PRO A 86 -0.26 -9.00 16.37
C PRO A 86 0.23 -7.57 16.51
N LEU A 87 1.33 -7.22 15.82
CA LEU A 87 1.76 -5.83 15.71
C LEU A 87 0.63 -4.97 15.12
N PRO A 88 0.29 -3.83 15.74
CA PRO A 88 -0.81 -2.98 15.29
C PRO A 88 -0.38 -2.11 14.09
N TRP A 89 -0.11 -2.73 12.94
CA TRP A 89 0.27 -2.05 11.72
C TRP A 89 -0.79 -1.03 11.28
N VAL A 90 -0.37 0.15 10.88
CA VAL A 90 -1.21 1.18 10.30
C VAL A 90 -1.29 0.97 8.79
N ARG A 91 -2.52 0.76 8.28
CA ARG A 91 -2.75 0.60 6.83
C ARG A 91 -2.61 1.93 6.12
N ILE A 92 -1.76 1.99 5.10
CA ILE A 92 -1.55 3.17 4.25
C ILE A 92 -2.67 3.28 3.20
N TYR A 93 -3.07 2.14 2.63
CA TYR A 93 -4.15 2.09 1.63
C TYR A 93 -5.41 1.52 2.26
N ARG A 94 -6.51 2.22 2.09
CA ARG A 94 -7.84 1.80 2.51
C ARG A 94 -8.83 2.06 1.39
N ILE A 95 -9.71 1.11 1.17
CA ILE A 95 -10.92 1.24 0.36
C ILE A 95 -12.09 1.34 1.33
N PRO A 96 -13.04 2.27 1.16
CA PRO A 96 -14.23 2.37 2.00
C PRO A 96 -15.05 1.07 1.96
N ASP A 97 -15.71 0.72 3.07
CA ASP A 97 -16.44 -0.55 3.22
C ASP A 97 -17.64 -0.67 2.26
N TYR A 98 -18.15 0.47 1.75
CA TYR A 98 -19.22 0.50 0.74
C TYR A 98 -18.71 0.34 -0.69
N VAL A 99 -17.42 0.08 -0.90
CA VAL A 99 -16.81 -0.16 -2.22
C VAL A 99 -16.37 -1.60 -2.32
N TRP A 100 -16.93 -2.31 -3.27
CA TRP A 100 -16.48 -3.66 -3.61
C TRP A 100 -15.15 -3.60 -4.36
N PHE A 101 -14.13 -4.21 -3.77
CA PHE A 101 -12.81 -4.33 -4.38
C PHE A 101 -12.24 -5.73 -4.13
N SER A 102 -11.60 -6.32 -5.12
CA SER A 102 -10.96 -7.63 -5.01
C SER A 102 -9.53 -7.60 -5.56
N HIS A 103 -8.54 -7.83 -4.71
CA HIS A 103 -7.16 -8.07 -5.16
C HIS A 103 -7.06 -9.34 -6.02
N GLU A 104 -7.90 -10.35 -5.78
CA GLU A 104 -7.90 -11.58 -6.58
C GLU A 104 -8.26 -11.26 -8.03
N ALA A 105 -9.36 -10.55 -8.27
CA ALA A 105 -9.79 -10.16 -9.62
C ALA A 105 -8.75 -9.28 -10.34
N HIS A 106 -8.12 -8.33 -9.62
CA HIS A 106 -7.15 -7.42 -10.24
C HIS A 106 -5.79 -8.07 -10.45
N HIS A 107 -5.26 -8.76 -9.46
CA HIS A 107 -3.90 -9.30 -9.53
C HIS A 107 -3.86 -10.69 -10.17
N LYS A 108 -4.71 -11.64 -9.70
CA LYS A 108 -4.68 -13.01 -10.19
C LYS A 108 -5.34 -13.16 -11.55
N ASP A 109 -6.56 -12.60 -11.72
CA ASP A 109 -7.35 -12.82 -12.91
C ASP A 109 -6.96 -11.86 -14.03
N ALA A 110 -6.78 -10.56 -13.72
CA ALA A 110 -6.41 -9.54 -14.69
C ALA A 110 -4.89 -9.35 -14.86
N GLY A 111 -4.04 -10.03 -14.08
CA GLY A 111 -2.58 -9.97 -14.19
C GLY A 111 -1.96 -8.61 -13.86
N ILE A 112 -2.64 -7.76 -13.08
CA ILE A 112 -2.16 -6.42 -12.76
C ILE A 112 -1.09 -6.51 -11.66
N GLY A 113 0.08 -5.92 -11.91
CA GLY A 113 1.17 -5.82 -10.93
C GLY A 113 0.81 -4.93 -9.75
N CYS A 114 1.40 -5.20 -8.60
CA CYS A 114 1.14 -4.48 -7.35
C CYS A 114 1.43 -2.98 -7.49
N GLU A 115 2.48 -2.63 -8.22
CA GLU A 115 2.96 -1.26 -8.42
C GLU A 115 1.98 -0.38 -9.18
N ALA A 116 1.07 -0.98 -9.96
CA ALA A 116 0.05 -0.22 -10.69
C ALA A 116 -0.83 0.61 -9.75
N CYS A 117 -1.11 0.09 -8.54
CA CYS A 117 -1.95 0.71 -7.52
C CYS A 117 -1.17 1.21 -6.29
N HIS A 118 -0.02 0.60 -5.99
CA HIS A 118 0.75 0.89 -4.77
C HIS A 118 2.04 1.69 -5.02
N GLY A 119 2.42 1.91 -6.29
CA GLY A 119 3.70 2.53 -6.61
C GLY A 119 4.88 1.57 -6.40
N PRO A 120 6.13 2.03 -6.55
CA PRO A 120 7.32 1.18 -6.48
C PRO A 120 7.70 0.84 -5.02
N VAL A 121 6.83 0.11 -4.33
CA VAL A 121 6.95 -0.26 -2.90
C VAL A 121 8.29 -0.93 -2.59
N ALA A 122 8.78 -1.77 -3.51
CA ALA A 122 10.07 -2.47 -3.35
C ALA A 122 11.29 -1.52 -3.26
N GLU A 123 11.12 -0.25 -3.62
CA GLU A 123 12.17 0.77 -3.55
C GLU A 123 12.04 1.66 -2.31
N ARG A 124 11.10 1.41 -1.41
CA ARG A 124 10.77 2.31 -0.29
C ARG A 124 11.22 1.76 1.05
N ASP A 125 11.93 2.59 1.79
CA ASP A 125 12.25 2.38 3.21
C ASP A 125 11.07 2.74 4.10
N VAL A 126 10.33 3.78 3.74
CA VAL A 126 9.11 4.23 4.43
C VAL A 126 7.99 4.37 3.40
N LEU A 127 6.85 3.75 3.68
CA LEU A 127 5.70 3.83 2.78
C LEU A 127 4.86 5.08 3.03
N THR A 128 4.49 5.71 1.92
CA THR A 128 3.43 6.71 1.83
C THR A 128 2.40 6.29 0.78
N LYS A 129 1.28 6.97 0.72
CA LYS A 129 0.28 6.74 -0.33
C LYS A 129 0.69 7.47 -1.61
N GLU A 130 1.41 6.78 -2.49
CA GLU A 130 1.94 7.36 -3.73
C GLU A 130 0.93 7.35 -4.90
N LYS A 131 -0.01 6.42 -4.89
CA LYS A 131 -1.03 6.30 -5.94
C LYS A 131 -2.42 6.57 -5.38
N PRO A 132 -3.25 7.33 -6.09
CA PRO A 132 -4.62 7.58 -5.64
C PRO A 132 -5.46 6.31 -5.76
N THR A 133 -6.30 6.06 -4.75
CA THR A 133 -7.35 5.03 -4.76
C THR A 133 -8.73 5.67 -4.69
N SER A 134 -8.92 6.81 -5.38
CA SER A 134 -10.20 7.47 -5.50
C SER A 134 -11.09 6.80 -6.56
N MET A 135 -12.38 7.02 -6.48
CA MET A 135 -13.34 6.56 -7.51
C MET A 135 -12.87 6.96 -8.91
N LYS A 136 -12.44 8.22 -9.10
CA LYS A 136 -11.92 8.69 -10.39
C LYS A 136 -10.73 7.85 -10.87
N ALA A 137 -9.76 7.56 -10.02
CA ALA A 137 -8.58 6.78 -10.40
C ALA A 137 -8.94 5.35 -10.82
N CYS A 138 -9.90 4.72 -10.13
CA CYS A 138 -10.41 3.41 -10.50
C CYS A 138 -11.17 3.46 -11.83
N MET A 139 -12.06 4.42 -12.02
CA MET A 139 -12.83 4.59 -13.26
C MET A 139 -11.93 4.88 -14.47
N ASP A 140 -10.92 5.73 -14.33
CA ASP A 140 -9.96 6.03 -15.41
C ASP A 140 -9.21 4.76 -15.85
N CYS A 141 -8.76 3.95 -14.88
CA CYS A 141 -8.07 2.70 -15.14
C CYS A 141 -8.99 1.68 -15.82
N HIS A 142 -10.23 1.52 -15.33
CA HIS A 142 -11.24 0.64 -15.92
C HIS A 142 -11.59 1.06 -17.35
N ALA A 143 -11.77 2.36 -17.62
CA ALA A 143 -12.01 2.88 -18.96
C ALA A 143 -10.84 2.56 -19.89
N ALA A 144 -9.61 2.81 -19.46
CA ALA A 144 -8.41 2.53 -20.26
C ALA A 144 -8.23 1.04 -20.57
N ARG A 145 -8.69 0.16 -19.67
CA ARG A 145 -8.60 -1.31 -19.82
C ARG A 145 -9.86 -1.94 -20.38
N LYS A 146 -10.88 -1.16 -20.74
CA LYS A 146 -12.20 -1.63 -21.18
C LYS A 146 -12.85 -2.60 -20.19
N ALA A 147 -12.63 -2.37 -18.91
CA ALA A 147 -13.23 -3.12 -17.80
C ALA A 147 -14.58 -2.49 -17.42
N PRO A 148 -15.50 -3.23 -16.74
CA PRO A 148 -16.77 -2.70 -16.26
C PRO A 148 -16.59 -1.44 -15.42
N ASN A 149 -17.40 -0.41 -15.68
CA ASN A 149 -17.24 0.93 -15.08
C ASN A 149 -18.58 1.54 -14.62
N ASP A 150 -19.57 0.68 -14.38
CA ASP A 150 -20.89 1.08 -13.92
C ASP A 150 -20.91 1.29 -12.42
N CYS A 151 -21.75 2.19 -11.92
CA CYS A 151 -21.87 2.52 -10.50
C CYS A 151 -22.06 1.26 -9.62
N ASN A 152 -23.01 0.41 -10.02
CA ASN A 152 -23.40 -0.80 -9.28
C ASN A 152 -22.33 -1.91 -9.32
N PHE A 153 -21.35 -1.81 -10.20
CA PHE A 153 -20.25 -2.77 -10.23
C PHE A 153 -19.33 -2.66 -9.01
N CYS A 154 -19.13 -1.43 -8.52
CA CYS A 154 -18.25 -1.14 -7.40
C CYS A 154 -18.99 -0.87 -6.09
N HIS A 155 -20.27 -0.45 -6.13
CA HIS A 155 -21.03 0.02 -4.96
C HIS A 155 -22.22 -0.87 -4.58
N GLU A 156 -22.41 -1.99 -5.25
CA GLU A 156 -23.45 -2.94 -4.88
C GLU A 156 -23.03 -3.74 -3.64
N THR A 157 -23.91 -3.80 -2.64
CA THR A 157 -23.75 -4.70 -1.48
C THR A 157 -24.03 -6.12 -1.93
N ARG A 158 -23.02 -6.96 -1.96
CA ARG A 158 -23.12 -8.39 -2.31
C ARG A 158 -22.95 -9.25 -1.05
#